data_8a6cf0ca5a6cfccd4f31540c8c4589cb
#
_entry.id   8a6cf0ca5a6cfccd4f31540c8c4589cb
#
_cell.length_a   1.000
_cell.length_b   1.000
_cell.length_c   1.000
_cell.angle_alpha   90.00
_cell.angle_beta   90.00
_cell.angle_gamma   90.00
#
_symmetry.space_group_name_H-M   'P 1'
#
loop_
_entity.id
_entity.type
_entity.pdbx_description
1 polymer ?
#
loop_
_entity_poly.entity_id
_entity_poly.type
_entity_poly.pdbx_seq_one_letter_code
_entity_poly.pdbx_strand_id
1 'polypeptide(L)' 'MYHILVVDDEVRIRTIIKKYAEFEGHTVSEAGNGMDAVLMCRANTYDLIIMDIMMPELD' A
#
# COMPACT_ATOMS: atom_id res chain seq x y z
N MET A 1 0.68 13.16 10.41
CA MET A 1 -0.08 12.35 9.43
C MET A 1 0.83 11.87 8.30
N TYR A 2 0.81 10.59 8.00
CA TYR A 2 1.59 10.05 6.90
C TYR A 2 0.70 9.70 5.73
N HIS A 3 1.28 9.73 4.54
CA HIS A 3 0.67 9.23 3.33
C HIS A 3 1.27 7.85 3.05
N ILE A 4 0.47 6.80 3.23
CA ILE A 4 0.95 5.42 3.22
C ILE A 4 0.45 4.69 1.99
N LEU A 5 1.34 3.93 1.33
CA LEU A 5 0.95 3.00 0.27
C LEU A 5 1.02 1.58 0.83
N VAL A 6 -0.09 0.85 0.73
CA VAL A 6 -0.17 -0.55 1.13
C VAL A 6 -0.20 -1.41 -0.12
N VAL A 7 0.74 -2.32 -0.24
CA VAL A 7 0.90 -3.19 -1.41
C VAL A 7 0.73 -4.64 -0.96
N ASP A 8 -0.34 -5.29 -1.39
CA ASP A 8 -0.63 -6.67 -1.04
C ASP A 8 -1.64 -7.20 -2.06
N ASP A 9 -1.50 -8.45 -2.49
CA ASP A 9 -2.41 -9.05 -3.46
C ASP A 9 -3.74 -9.47 -2.81
N GLU A 10 -3.83 -9.49 -1.49
CA GLU A 10 -5.07 -9.81 -0.78
C GLU A 10 -5.81 -8.56 -0.35
N VAL A 11 -7.02 -8.39 -0.90
CA VAL A 11 -7.87 -7.24 -0.59
C VAL A 11 -8.16 -7.14 0.91
N ARG A 12 -8.40 -8.27 1.56
CA ARG A 12 -8.74 -8.27 3.00
C ARG A 12 -7.61 -7.74 3.86
N ILE A 13 -6.38 -8.09 3.50
CA ILE A 13 -5.20 -7.62 4.24
C ILE A 13 -5.06 -6.11 4.05
N ARG A 14 -5.16 -5.63 2.81
CA ARG A 14 -5.08 -4.19 2.54
C ARG A 14 -6.15 -3.42 3.29
N THR A 15 -7.38 -3.96 3.33
CA THR A 15 -8.50 -3.31 4.00
C THR A 15 -8.25 -3.17 5.50
N ILE A 16 -7.72 -4.21 6.14
CA ILE A 16 -7.42 -4.18 7.57
C ILE A 16 -6.35 -3.13 7.87
N ILE A 17 -5.27 -3.15 7.11
CA ILE A 17 -4.17 -2.19 7.31
C ILE A 17 -4.66 -0.77 7.10
N LYS A 18 -5.44 -0.56 6.05
CA LYS A 18 -6.00 0.76 5.74
C LYS A 18 -6.87 1.28 6.88
N LYS A 19 -7.73 0.42 7.42
CA LYS A 19 -8.60 0.84 8.53
C LYS A 19 -7.81 1.28 9.74
N TYR A 20 -6.78 0.51 10.12
CA TYR A 20 -5.97 0.87 11.28
C TYR A 20 -5.18 2.15 11.04
N ALA A 21 -4.59 2.30 9.85
CA ALA A 21 -3.82 3.50 9.54
C ALA A 21 -4.70 4.74 9.50
N GLU A 22 -5.89 4.63 8.92
CA GLU A 22 -6.83 5.76 8.87
C GLU A 22 -7.33 6.12 10.25
N PHE A 23 -7.53 5.11 11.11
CA PHE A 23 -7.93 5.35 12.49
C PHE A 23 -6.88 6.17 13.24
N GLU A 24 -5.61 5.97 12.91
CA GLU A 24 -4.50 6.73 13.51
C GLU A 24 -4.27 8.08 12.82
N GLY A 25 -5.11 8.45 11.87
CA GLY A 25 -5.04 9.76 11.23
C GLY A 25 -4.17 9.83 9.98
N HIS A 26 -3.80 8.69 9.39
CA HIS A 26 -3.00 8.66 8.16
C HIS A 26 -3.90 8.51 6.94
N THR A 27 -3.38 8.91 5.77
CA THR A 27 -4.05 8.64 4.51
C THR A 27 -3.43 7.40 3.87
N VAL A 28 -4.24 6.58 3.21
CA VAL A 28 -3.79 5.29 2.67
C VAL A 28 -4.23 5.13 1.23
N SER A 29 -3.27 4.73 0.39
CA SER A 29 -3.53 4.27 -0.96
C SER A 29 -3.20 2.79 -1.03
N GLU A 30 -3.80 2.08 -1.98
CA GLU A 30 -3.65 0.63 -2.10
C GLU A 30 -3.16 0.24 -3.49
N ALA A 31 -2.28 -0.76 -3.53
CA ALA A 31 -1.86 -1.40 -4.77
C ALA A 31 -2.00 -2.91 -4.60
N GLY A 32 -2.46 -3.59 -5.63
CA GLY A 32 -2.69 -5.04 -5.57
C GLY A 32 -1.50 -5.87 -6.03
N ASN A 33 -0.47 -5.23 -6.56
CA ASN A 33 0.74 -5.92 -7.03
C ASN A 33 1.88 -4.91 -7.15
N GLY A 34 3.09 -5.44 -7.41
CA GLY A 34 4.29 -4.60 -7.49
C GLY A 34 4.28 -3.62 -8.66
N MET A 35 3.71 -4.01 -9.79
CA MET A 35 3.64 -3.13 -10.96
C MET A 35 2.79 -1.90 -10.67
N ASP A 36 1.61 -2.10 -10.08
CA ASP A 36 0.74 -0.99 -9.70
C ASP A 36 1.43 -0.09 -8.68
N ALA A 37 2.16 -0.69 -7.73
CA ALA A 37 2.90 0.07 -6.73
C ALA A 37 3.94 0.99 -7.39
N VAL A 38 4.67 0.48 -8.37
CA VAL A 38 5.68 1.28 -9.09
C VAL A 38 5.01 2.45 -9.80
N LEU A 39 3.91 2.20 -10.49
CA LEU A 39 3.18 3.26 -11.20
C LEU A 39 2.66 4.33 -10.24
N MET A 40 2.13 3.90 -9.10
CA MET A 40 1.61 4.83 -8.10
C MET A 40 2.74 5.66 -7.49
N CYS A 41 3.90 5.05 -7.23
CA CYS A 41 5.04 5.79 -6.70
C CYS A 41 5.62 6.79 -7.68
N ARG A 42 5.44 6.58 -8.97
CA ARG A 42 5.84 7.57 -9.98
C ARG A 42 4.91 8.77 -10.00
N ALA A 43 3.63 8.54 -9.72
CA ALA A 43 2.60 9.57 -9.78
C ALA A 43 2.44 10.33 -8.48
N ASN A 44 2.84 9.75 -7.34
CA ASN A 44 2.59 10.30 -6.01
C ASN A 44 3.80 10.12 -5.12
N THR A 45 3.84 10.90 -4.05
CA THR A 45 4.85 10.75 -3.00
C THR A 45 4.24 10.08 -1.79
N TYR A 46 4.90 9.04 -1.26
CA TYR A 46 4.45 8.34 -0.06
C TYR A 46 5.52 8.44 1.02
N ASP A 47 5.08 8.57 2.26
CA ASP A 47 5.98 8.62 3.41
C ASP A 47 6.41 7.22 3.81
N LEU A 48 5.55 6.22 3.58
CA LEU A 48 5.78 4.85 4.00
C LEU A 48 5.12 3.91 3.01
N ILE A 49 5.80 2.81 2.71
CA ILE A 49 5.24 1.74 1.87
C ILE A 49 5.25 0.46 2.68
N ILE A 50 4.07 -0.14 2.86
CA ILE A 50 3.91 -1.44 3.50
C ILE A 50 3.70 -2.45 2.39
N MET A 51 4.61 -3.41 2.26
CA MET A 51 4.62 -4.33 1.13
C MET A 51 4.75 -5.78 1.58
N ASP A 52 3.92 -6.65 1.01
CA ASP A 52 4.04 -8.08 1.18
C ASP A 52 5.12 -8.59 0.21
N ILE A 53 6.23 -9.07 0.75
CA ILE A 53 7.36 -9.55 -0.04
C ILE A 53 7.09 -10.90 -0.73
N MET A 54 5.98 -11.52 -0.42
CA MET A 54 5.61 -12.83 -1.00
C MET A 54 4.78 -12.70 -2.27
N MET A 55 4.55 -11.49 -2.77
CA MET A 55 3.78 -11.29 -4.00
C MET A 55 4.56 -11.76 -5.22
N PRO A 56 3.94 -12.61 -6.05
CA PRO A 56 4.62 -13.16 -7.24
C PRO A 56 5.08 -12.08 -8.23
N GLU A 57 4.36 -10.98 -8.32
CA GLU A 57 4.65 -9.91 -9.27
C GLU A 57 5.89 -9.10 -8.93
N LEU A 58 6.54 -9.41 -7.83
CA LEU A 58 7.79 -8.73 -7.44
C LEU A 58 9.03 -9.44 -7.96
N ASP A 59 8.87 -10.62 -8.51
CA ASP A 59 9.99 -11.41 -9.03
C ASP A 59 10.55 -10.84 -10.34
#